data_8464844da09dc411ebecb62e0da18f32
#
_entry.id   8464844da09dc411ebecb62e0da18f32
#
_cell.length_a   1.000
_cell.length_b   1.000
_cell.length_c   1.000
_cell.angle_alpha   90.00
_cell.angle_beta   90.00
_cell.angle_gamma   90.00
#
_symmetry.space_group_name_H-M   'P 1'
#
loop_
_entity.id
_entity.type
_entity.pdbx_description
1 polymer ?
#
loop_
_entity_poly.entity_id
_entity_poly.type
_entity_poly.pdbx_seq_one_letter_code
_entity_poly.pdbx_strand_id
1 'polypeptide(L)'
;MIKLLMLLLSGAKLGKLAVSGGSMLLALGVYAWVYGWKYAAGFVCLLLVHEMGHFWAARQRGLNVGLPTFIPFLGAWAELKDLPHDAEAEAWVGLGGPLLGTLGALLCYFAARDTQANWLLAVSYAGFFINLFNLIPVMPLDGARITAVLSPRIWLLGAPILLGLFWWRPSPSLLLVSLLAAPQVWRALKWRSDSDEARTYYAVSAATKAEYALIYLALLGFLAVMTHDVHEMLSGTMSPR
;
A
#
# COMPACT_ATOMS: atom_id res chain seq x y z
N MET A 1 -8.18 21.56 -36.53
CA MET A 1 -8.19 20.16 -36.01
C MET A 1 -7.16 19.92 -34.91
N ILE A 2 -5.86 20.14 -35.14
CA ILE A 2 -4.79 19.91 -34.13
C ILE A 2 -4.99 20.70 -32.83
N LYS A 3 -5.36 21.99 -32.91
CA LYS A 3 -5.62 22.83 -31.71
C LYS A 3 -6.80 22.32 -30.88
N LEU A 4 -7.88 21.84 -31.50
CA LEU A 4 -9.04 21.27 -30.82
C LEU A 4 -8.66 19.93 -30.15
N LEU A 5 -7.86 19.09 -30.82
CA LEU A 5 -7.36 17.84 -30.24
C LEU A 5 -6.44 18.10 -29.05
N MET A 6 -5.56 19.11 -29.14
CA MET A 6 -4.71 19.52 -28.00
C MET A 6 -5.54 20.08 -26.83
N LEU A 7 -6.61 20.82 -27.11
CA LEU A 7 -7.53 21.33 -26.08
C LEU A 7 -8.29 20.19 -25.39
N LEU A 8 -8.78 19.20 -26.14
CA LEU A 8 -9.45 18.02 -25.60
C LEU A 8 -8.50 17.15 -24.78
N LEU A 9 -7.25 16.95 -25.24
CA LEU A 9 -6.24 16.21 -24.50
C LEU A 9 -5.79 16.94 -23.23
N SER A 10 -5.69 18.27 -23.25
CA SER A 10 -5.40 19.07 -22.06
C SER A 10 -6.57 19.05 -21.08
N GLY A 11 -7.82 19.12 -21.57
CA GLY A 11 -9.03 19.02 -20.75
C GLY A 11 -9.16 17.66 -20.04
N ALA A 12 -8.81 16.56 -20.73
CA ALA A 12 -8.79 15.22 -20.14
C ALA A 12 -7.71 15.07 -19.05
N LYS A 13 -6.53 15.68 -19.25
CA LYS A 13 -5.46 15.70 -18.24
C LYS A 13 -5.86 16.54 -17.03
N LEU A 14 -6.45 17.71 -17.25
CA LEU A 14 -6.98 18.56 -16.17
C LEU A 14 -8.10 17.88 -15.39
N GLY A 15 -8.99 17.15 -16.08
CA GLY A 15 -10.03 16.35 -15.43
C GLY A 15 -9.47 15.29 -14.49
N LYS A 16 -8.42 14.56 -14.90
CA LYS A 16 -7.74 13.55 -14.05
C LYS A 16 -7.05 14.19 -12.84
N LEU A 17 -6.38 15.33 -13.03
CA LEU A 17 -5.79 16.10 -11.94
C LEU A 17 -6.85 16.59 -10.95
N ALA A 18 -7.99 17.07 -11.45
CA ALA A 18 -9.10 17.53 -10.62
C ALA A 18 -9.73 16.39 -9.80
N VAL A 19 -9.87 15.19 -10.38
CA VAL A 19 -10.37 14.00 -9.67
C VAL A 19 -9.37 13.56 -8.59
N SER A 20 -8.10 13.43 -8.92
CA SER A 20 -7.05 13.04 -7.96
C SER A 20 -6.92 14.08 -6.84
N GLY A 21 -6.74 15.34 -7.16
CA GLY A 21 -6.64 16.43 -6.18
C GLY A 21 -7.91 16.61 -5.36
N GLY A 22 -9.09 16.55 -6.01
CA GLY A 22 -10.38 16.65 -5.35
C GLY A 22 -10.64 15.50 -4.37
N SER A 23 -10.30 14.26 -4.74
CA SER A 23 -10.41 13.10 -3.85
C SER A 23 -9.45 13.20 -2.66
N MET A 24 -8.23 13.70 -2.88
CA MET A 24 -7.26 13.95 -1.81
C MET A 24 -7.76 15.02 -0.82
N LEU A 25 -8.30 16.12 -1.32
CA LEU A 25 -8.88 17.17 -0.48
C LEU A 25 -10.11 16.68 0.29
N LEU A 26 -10.95 15.85 -0.33
CA LEU A 26 -12.08 15.21 0.34
C LEU A 26 -11.58 14.29 1.48
N ALA A 27 -10.62 13.43 1.21
CA ALA A 27 -10.03 12.55 2.23
C ALA A 27 -9.42 13.38 3.38
N LEU A 28 -8.67 14.44 3.05
CA LEU A 28 -8.11 15.35 4.03
C LEU A 28 -9.19 15.99 4.91
N GLY A 29 -10.29 16.48 4.31
CA GLY A 29 -11.42 17.08 5.05
C GLY A 29 -12.10 16.07 5.98
N VAL A 30 -12.36 14.85 5.52
CA VAL A 30 -12.96 13.76 6.33
C VAL A 30 -12.06 13.39 7.50
N TYR A 31 -10.76 13.19 7.27
CA TYR A 31 -9.82 12.87 8.35
C TYR A 31 -9.62 14.04 9.31
N ALA A 32 -9.62 15.30 8.80
CA ALA A 32 -9.50 16.47 9.65
C ALA A 32 -10.70 16.64 10.58
N TRP A 33 -11.89 16.31 10.11
CA TRP A 33 -13.10 16.33 10.92
C TRP A 33 -13.08 15.28 12.05
N VAL A 34 -12.54 14.08 11.76
CA VAL A 34 -12.52 12.96 12.73
C VAL A 34 -11.32 13.06 13.69
N TYR A 35 -10.11 13.37 13.19
CA TYR A 35 -8.86 13.24 13.93
C TYR A 35 -8.11 14.57 14.13
N GLY A 36 -8.64 15.67 13.60
CA GLY A 36 -8.01 16.97 13.63
C GLY A 36 -7.04 17.21 12.48
N TRP A 37 -6.85 18.51 12.16
CA TRP A 37 -6.19 18.97 10.94
C TRP A 37 -4.71 18.54 10.82
N LYS A 38 -3.95 18.64 11.92
CA LYS A 38 -2.51 18.29 11.92
C LYS A 38 -2.29 16.82 11.60
N TYR A 39 -3.04 15.94 12.26
CA TYR A 39 -2.97 14.51 12.01
C TYR A 39 -3.40 14.17 10.58
N ALA A 40 -4.53 14.72 10.13
CA ALA A 40 -5.07 14.46 8.80
C ALA A 40 -4.07 14.85 7.68
N ALA A 41 -3.45 16.03 7.80
CA ALA A 41 -2.47 16.49 6.82
C ALA A 41 -1.24 15.56 6.77
N GLY A 42 -0.69 15.18 7.92
CA GLY A 42 0.43 14.25 7.99
C GLY A 42 0.07 12.85 7.44
N PHE A 43 -1.10 12.33 7.79
CA PHE A 43 -1.55 11.01 7.35
C PHE A 43 -1.81 10.96 5.83
N VAL A 44 -2.51 11.95 5.26
CA VAL A 44 -2.75 12.02 3.81
C VAL A 44 -1.43 12.23 3.06
N CYS A 45 -0.50 12.99 3.61
CA CYS A 45 0.85 13.12 3.05
C CYS A 45 1.58 11.76 3.03
N LEU A 46 1.51 10.96 4.10
CA LEU A 46 2.10 9.62 4.12
C LEU A 46 1.45 8.67 3.11
N LEU A 47 0.12 8.73 2.94
CA LEU A 47 -0.56 7.96 1.91
C LEU A 47 -0.07 8.36 0.51
N LEU A 48 0.10 9.67 0.25
CA LEU A 48 0.65 10.15 -1.02
C LEU A 48 2.08 9.66 -1.23
N VAL A 49 2.93 9.70 -0.21
CA VAL A 49 4.31 9.20 -0.28
C VAL A 49 4.33 7.71 -0.60
N HIS A 50 3.46 6.91 0.01
CA HIS A 50 3.30 5.48 -0.29
C HIS A 50 2.92 5.26 -1.77
N GLU A 51 1.90 5.96 -2.27
CA GLU A 51 1.47 5.85 -3.68
C GLU A 51 2.55 6.31 -4.67
N MET A 52 3.32 7.33 -4.30
CA MET A 52 4.46 7.77 -5.11
C MET A 52 5.55 6.70 -5.20
N GLY A 53 5.68 5.83 -4.19
CA GLY A 53 6.56 4.66 -4.22
C GLY A 53 6.16 3.68 -5.34
N HIS A 54 4.89 3.32 -5.43
CA HIS A 54 4.35 2.51 -6.53
C HIS A 54 4.53 3.18 -7.88
N PHE A 55 4.25 4.48 -7.96
CA PHE A 55 4.40 5.25 -9.18
C PHE A 55 5.84 5.19 -9.70
N TRP A 56 6.83 5.44 -8.87
CA TRP A 56 8.23 5.40 -9.27
C TRP A 56 8.70 3.99 -9.63
N ALA A 57 8.34 2.99 -8.84
CA ALA A 57 8.70 1.61 -9.12
C ALA A 57 8.11 1.14 -10.47
N ALA A 58 6.86 1.48 -10.76
CA ALA A 58 6.24 1.16 -12.04
C ALA A 58 6.92 1.87 -13.22
N ARG A 59 7.27 3.16 -13.05
CA ARG A 59 8.02 3.91 -14.07
C ARG A 59 9.40 3.33 -14.35
N GLN A 60 10.10 2.84 -13.33
CA GLN A 60 11.38 2.15 -13.50
C GLN A 60 11.26 0.86 -14.34
N ARG A 61 10.10 0.21 -14.29
CA ARG A 61 9.78 -0.98 -15.09
C ARG A 61 9.11 -0.65 -16.43
N GLY A 62 9.07 0.63 -16.85
CA GLY A 62 8.49 1.08 -18.11
C GLY A 62 6.95 1.05 -18.16
N LEU A 63 6.28 0.85 -17.02
CA LEU A 63 4.81 0.78 -16.95
C LEU A 63 4.19 2.18 -16.89
N ASN A 64 3.06 2.36 -17.56
CA ASN A 64 2.26 3.58 -17.45
C ASN A 64 1.32 3.49 -16.25
N VAL A 65 1.37 4.52 -15.41
CA VAL A 65 0.58 4.63 -14.19
C VAL A 65 -0.31 5.86 -14.24
N GLY A 66 -1.54 5.72 -13.78
CA GLY A 66 -2.45 6.83 -13.53
C GLY A 66 -2.07 7.64 -12.30
N LEU A 67 -2.77 8.76 -12.11
CA LEU A 67 -2.67 9.52 -10.86
C LEU A 67 -3.44 8.79 -9.75
N PRO A 68 -2.96 8.85 -8.50
CA PRO A 68 -3.65 8.22 -7.38
C PRO A 68 -5.01 8.89 -7.11
N THR A 69 -6.01 8.08 -6.78
CA THR A 69 -7.32 8.51 -6.29
C THR A 69 -7.44 8.14 -4.81
N PHE A 70 -7.80 9.09 -3.97
CA PHE A 70 -7.90 8.90 -2.53
C PHE A 70 -9.35 8.58 -2.14
N ILE A 71 -9.52 7.51 -1.37
CA ILE A 71 -10.83 7.09 -0.86
C ILE A 71 -10.74 7.10 0.67
N PRO A 72 -11.52 7.98 1.38
CA PRO A 72 -11.50 8.02 2.83
C PRO A 72 -11.74 6.63 3.43
N PHE A 73 -10.94 6.26 4.44
CA PHE A 73 -10.95 4.97 5.17
C PHE A 73 -10.58 3.71 4.35
N LEU A 74 -10.39 3.82 3.04
CA LEU A 74 -9.92 2.72 2.19
C LEU A 74 -8.47 2.91 1.71
N GLY A 75 -7.94 4.14 1.79
CA GLY A 75 -6.60 4.47 1.35
C GLY A 75 -6.54 5.21 0.03
N ALA A 76 -5.51 4.97 -0.76
CA ALA A 76 -5.36 5.53 -2.09
C ALA A 76 -5.17 4.40 -3.11
N TRP A 77 -5.49 4.68 -4.37
CA TRP A 77 -5.40 3.72 -5.46
C TRP A 77 -4.84 4.41 -6.70
N ALA A 78 -3.70 3.95 -7.19
CA ALA A 78 -3.17 4.33 -8.50
C ALA A 78 -3.45 3.23 -9.53
N GLU A 79 -4.19 3.56 -10.59
CA GLU A 79 -4.48 2.61 -11.66
C GLU A 79 -3.23 2.35 -12.50
N LEU A 80 -2.77 1.10 -12.54
CA LEU A 80 -1.80 0.65 -13.54
C LEU A 80 -2.54 0.54 -14.89
N LYS A 81 -2.11 1.33 -15.88
CA LYS A 81 -2.70 1.29 -17.21
C LYS A 81 -2.18 0.12 -18.03
N ASP A 82 -0.96 -0.33 -17.75
CA ASP A 82 -0.32 -1.47 -18.34
C ASP A 82 -0.20 -2.58 -17.30
N LEU A 83 -0.48 -3.81 -17.69
CA LEU A 83 -0.24 -4.96 -16.83
C LEU A 83 1.29 -5.19 -16.72
N PRO A 84 1.80 -5.57 -15.53
CA PRO A 84 3.18 -5.98 -15.38
C PRO A 84 3.52 -7.13 -16.34
N HIS A 85 4.72 -7.10 -16.90
CA HIS A 85 5.16 -8.09 -17.90
C HIS A 85 5.40 -9.46 -17.27
N ASP A 86 5.81 -9.49 -16.02
CA ASP A 86 6.13 -10.69 -15.24
C ASP A 86 5.92 -10.44 -13.72
N ALA A 87 6.02 -11.49 -12.96
CA ALA A 87 5.84 -11.46 -11.50
C ALA A 87 6.94 -10.66 -10.79
N GLU A 88 8.14 -10.51 -11.35
CA GLU A 88 9.19 -9.69 -10.78
C GLU A 88 8.87 -8.21 -10.91
N ALA A 89 8.42 -7.76 -12.08
CA ALA A 89 7.98 -6.38 -12.28
C ALA A 89 6.79 -6.04 -11.38
N GLU A 90 5.83 -6.97 -11.22
CA GLU A 90 4.70 -6.82 -10.31
C GLU A 90 5.16 -6.67 -8.85
N ALA A 91 6.10 -7.52 -8.41
CA ALA A 91 6.63 -7.50 -7.05
C ALA A 91 7.44 -6.21 -6.77
N TRP A 92 8.22 -5.73 -7.75
CA TRP A 92 8.94 -4.47 -7.62
C TRP A 92 7.99 -3.29 -7.44
N VAL A 93 6.93 -3.22 -8.24
CA VAL A 93 5.88 -2.21 -8.08
C VAL A 93 5.22 -2.34 -6.71
N GLY A 94 4.89 -3.57 -6.28
CA GLY A 94 4.30 -3.83 -4.97
C GLY A 94 5.18 -3.37 -3.80
N LEU A 95 6.50 -3.54 -3.89
CA LEU A 95 7.46 -3.10 -2.86
C LEU A 95 7.60 -1.57 -2.78
N GLY A 96 7.42 -0.87 -3.90
CA GLY A 96 7.67 0.57 -4.00
C GLY A 96 6.91 1.39 -2.94
N GLY A 97 5.61 1.12 -2.78
CA GLY A 97 4.77 1.80 -1.79
C GLY A 97 5.22 1.57 -0.35
N PRO A 98 5.26 0.31 0.12
CA PRO A 98 5.70 0.02 1.48
C PRO A 98 7.11 0.52 1.82
N LEU A 99 8.06 0.46 0.89
CA LEU A 99 9.41 0.98 1.11
C LEU A 99 9.42 2.49 1.29
N LEU A 100 8.84 3.24 0.34
CA LEU A 100 8.83 4.69 0.42
C LEU A 100 7.93 5.19 1.56
N GLY A 101 6.78 4.53 1.78
CA GLY A 101 5.89 4.81 2.90
C GLY A 101 6.56 4.58 4.27
N THR A 102 7.40 3.54 4.39
CA THR A 102 8.20 3.28 5.59
C THR A 102 9.22 4.39 5.84
N LEU A 103 9.91 4.86 4.79
CA LEU A 103 10.83 6.01 4.90
C LEU A 103 10.08 7.27 5.35
N GLY A 104 8.89 7.54 4.79
CA GLY A 104 8.05 8.65 5.23
C GLY A 104 7.62 8.55 6.70
N ALA A 105 7.24 7.35 7.16
CA ALA A 105 6.89 7.10 8.55
C ALA A 105 8.09 7.28 9.49
N LEU A 106 9.29 6.84 9.08
CA LEU A 106 10.54 7.09 9.82
C LEU A 106 10.87 8.56 9.95
N LEU A 107 10.71 9.34 8.88
CA LEU A 107 10.92 10.80 8.95
C LEU A 107 9.96 11.45 9.95
N CYS A 108 8.69 11.06 9.95
CA CYS A 108 7.72 11.53 10.95
C CYS A 108 8.11 11.10 12.36
N TYR A 109 8.59 9.86 12.54
CA TYR A 109 9.05 9.34 13.83
C TYR A 109 10.22 10.14 14.40
N PHE A 110 11.28 10.37 13.62
CA PHE A 110 12.42 11.14 14.07
C PHE A 110 12.05 12.60 14.33
N ALA A 111 11.25 13.23 13.47
CA ALA A 111 10.74 14.57 13.70
C ALA A 111 9.88 14.66 14.96
N ALA A 112 9.06 13.65 15.25
CA ALA A 112 8.28 13.57 16.49
C ALA A 112 9.17 13.49 17.73
N ARG A 113 10.28 12.73 17.65
CA ARG A 113 11.25 12.59 18.74
C ARG A 113 12.02 13.87 19.02
N ASP A 114 12.40 14.58 17.96
CA ASP A 114 13.13 15.85 18.06
C ASP A 114 12.22 16.97 18.61
N THR A 115 11.01 17.08 18.07
CA THR A 115 10.07 18.16 18.42
C THR A 115 9.16 17.85 19.61
N GLN A 116 9.20 16.62 20.14
CA GLN A 116 8.28 16.11 21.19
C GLN A 116 6.79 16.23 20.79
N ALA A 117 6.49 16.16 19.50
CA ALA A 117 5.16 16.37 18.95
C ALA A 117 4.36 15.05 18.89
N ASN A 118 3.48 14.79 19.85
CA ASN A 118 2.66 13.57 19.92
C ASN A 118 1.80 13.34 18.68
N TRP A 119 1.33 14.39 18.01
CA TRP A 119 0.56 14.23 16.78
C TRP A 119 1.40 13.66 15.62
N LEU A 120 2.69 14.03 15.52
CA LEU A 120 3.63 13.44 14.55
C LEU A 120 3.94 11.98 14.90
N LEU A 121 4.03 11.65 16.18
CA LEU A 121 4.21 10.28 16.62
C LEU A 121 2.99 9.42 16.24
N ALA A 122 1.77 9.97 16.40
CA ALA A 122 0.56 9.29 15.95
C ALA A 122 0.50 9.11 14.41
N VAL A 123 0.98 10.10 13.65
CA VAL A 123 1.12 9.99 12.18
C VAL A 123 2.13 8.91 11.80
N SER A 124 3.29 8.85 12.48
CA SER A 124 4.29 7.80 12.21
C SER A 124 3.77 6.40 12.53
N TYR A 125 3.03 6.25 13.64
CA TYR A 125 2.35 5.00 13.98
C TYR A 125 1.41 4.55 12.86
N ALA A 126 0.54 5.45 12.41
CA ALA A 126 -0.38 5.14 11.32
C ALA A 126 0.35 4.78 10.03
N GLY A 127 1.47 5.45 9.74
CA GLY A 127 2.32 5.14 8.60
C GLY A 127 2.93 3.74 8.69
N PHE A 128 3.53 3.36 9.81
CA PHE A 128 4.07 2.00 10.01
C PHE A 128 2.96 0.96 9.95
N PHE A 129 1.84 1.20 10.62
CA PHE A 129 0.71 0.27 10.65
C PHE A 129 0.12 0.03 9.26
N ILE A 130 -0.12 1.09 8.46
CA ILE A 130 -0.72 0.93 7.13
C ILE A 130 0.23 0.22 6.16
N ASN A 131 1.54 0.49 6.24
CA ASN A 131 2.53 -0.23 5.45
C ASN A 131 2.61 -1.71 5.88
N LEU A 132 2.57 -2.01 7.18
CA LEU A 132 2.53 -3.38 7.70
C LEU A 132 1.27 -4.12 7.23
N PHE A 133 0.11 -3.46 7.31
CA PHE A 133 -1.17 -4.01 6.85
C PHE A 133 -1.13 -4.32 5.35
N ASN A 134 -0.54 -3.43 4.54
CA ASN A 134 -0.40 -3.64 3.11
C ASN A 134 0.55 -4.81 2.75
N LEU A 135 1.37 -5.30 3.66
CA LEU A 135 2.20 -6.49 3.44
C LEU A 135 1.43 -7.81 3.60
N ILE A 136 0.17 -7.81 4.03
CA ILE A 136 -0.62 -9.05 4.06
C ILE A 136 -0.72 -9.60 2.63
N PRO A 137 -0.35 -10.89 2.40
CA PRO A 137 -0.19 -11.46 1.06
C PRO A 137 -1.54 -11.83 0.42
N VAL A 138 -2.42 -10.84 0.22
CA VAL A 138 -3.72 -11.03 -0.43
C VAL A 138 -4.19 -9.73 -1.10
N MET A 139 -4.79 -9.81 -2.28
CA MET A 139 -5.38 -8.64 -2.94
C MET A 139 -6.53 -8.03 -2.11
N PRO A 140 -6.69 -6.72 -2.15
CA PRO A 140 -5.99 -5.75 -3.00
C PRO A 140 -4.69 -5.18 -2.43
N LEU A 141 -4.13 -5.80 -1.38
CA LEU A 141 -2.95 -5.34 -0.65
C LEU A 141 -1.65 -5.62 -1.42
N ASP A 142 -0.61 -4.82 -1.17
CA ASP A 142 0.68 -4.90 -1.88
C ASP A 142 1.42 -6.22 -1.63
N GLY A 143 1.23 -6.80 -0.44
CA GLY A 143 1.79 -8.11 -0.10
C GLY A 143 1.43 -9.20 -1.10
N ALA A 144 0.25 -9.12 -1.74
CA ALA A 144 -0.12 -10.04 -2.81
C ALA A 144 0.78 -9.89 -4.04
N ARG A 145 1.07 -8.66 -4.44
CA ARG A 145 1.95 -8.35 -5.59
C ARG A 145 3.38 -8.75 -5.29
N ILE A 146 3.87 -8.42 -4.10
CA ILE A 146 5.24 -8.76 -3.68
C ILE A 146 5.44 -10.28 -3.63
N THR A 147 4.49 -11.00 -3.07
CA THR A 147 4.60 -12.46 -2.91
C THR A 147 4.30 -13.24 -4.19
N ALA A 148 3.75 -12.60 -5.23
CA ALA A 148 3.54 -13.19 -6.55
C ALA A 148 4.85 -13.75 -7.13
N VAL A 149 5.98 -13.04 -6.96
CA VAL A 149 7.30 -13.50 -7.41
C VAL A 149 7.74 -14.80 -6.76
N LEU A 150 7.32 -15.07 -5.55
CA LEU A 150 7.65 -16.29 -4.80
C LEU A 150 6.74 -17.44 -5.23
N SER A 151 5.46 -17.30 -5.05
CA SER A 151 4.44 -18.24 -5.50
C SER A 151 3.02 -17.68 -5.26
N PRO A 152 2.10 -17.82 -6.22
CA PRO A 152 0.67 -17.53 -6.00
C PRO A 152 0.02 -18.30 -4.83
N ARG A 153 0.59 -19.45 -4.42
CA ARG A 153 0.09 -20.21 -3.27
C ARG A 153 0.24 -19.47 -1.93
N ILE A 154 1.16 -18.53 -1.84
CA ILE A 154 1.35 -17.72 -0.62
C ILE A 154 0.11 -16.87 -0.33
N TRP A 155 -0.70 -16.52 -1.33
CA TRP A 155 -1.96 -15.81 -1.13
C TRP A 155 -2.97 -16.56 -0.25
N LEU A 156 -2.82 -17.89 -0.16
CA LEU A 156 -3.63 -18.70 0.76
C LEU A 156 -3.37 -18.37 2.23
N LEU A 157 -2.19 -17.84 2.57
CA LEU A 157 -1.87 -17.40 3.93
C LEU A 157 -2.58 -16.09 4.29
N GLY A 158 -2.89 -15.25 3.30
CA GLY A 158 -3.59 -13.99 3.53
C GLY A 158 -5.03 -14.17 4.03
N ALA A 159 -5.73 -15.20 3.54
CA ALA A 159 -7.12 -15.45 3.93
C ALA A 159 -7.29 -15.73 5.43
N PRO A 160 -6.57 -16.67 6.08
CA PRO A 160 -6.67 -16.88 7.52
C PRO A 160 -6.21 -15.67 8.34
N ILE A 161 -5.22 -14.90 7.86
CA ILE A 161 -4.79 -13.67 8.52
C ILE A 161 -5.95 -12.66 8.55
N LEU A 162 -6.59 -12.40 7.40
CA LEU A 162 -7.74 -11.48 7.32
C LEU A 162 -8.91 -11.96 8.17
N LEU A 163 -9.22 -13.26 8.14
CA LEU A 163 -10.28 -13.84 8.95
C LEU A 163 -9.99 -13.72 10.45
N GLY A 164 -8.74 -13.95 10.87
CA GLY A 164 -8.29 -13.76 12.25
C GLY A 164 -8.40 -12.31 12.71
N LEU A 165 -7.97 -11.37 11.87
CA LEU A 165 -8.09 -9.94 12.14
C LEU A 165 -9.57 -9.51 12.22
N PHE A 166 -10.42 -10.01 11.32
CA PHE A 166 -11.85 -9.72 11.34
C PHE A 166 -12.54 -10.29 12.59
N TRP A 167 -12.15 -11.50 13.01
CA TRP A 167 -12.66 -12.10 14.25
C TRP A 167 -12.25 -11.31 15.49
N TRP A 168 -11.02 -10.82 15.51
CA TRP A 168 -10.50 -10.05 16.67
C TRP A 168 -11.06 -8.62 16.71
N ARG A 169 -11.12 -7.94 15.56
CA ARG A 169 -11.60 -6.56 15.43
C ARG A 169 -12.43 -6.40 14.15
N PRO A 170 -13.73 -6.73 14.18
CA PRO A 170 -14.61 -6.59 13.02
C PRO A 170 -14.64 -5.13 12.55
N SER A 171 -14.43 -4.92 11.25
CA SER A 171 -14.56 -3.59 10.63
C SER A 171 -15.10 -3.71 9.20
N PRO A 172 -15.85 -2.70 8.71
CA PRO A 172 -16.37 -2.70 7.33
C PRO A 172 -15.25 -2.76 6.28
N SER A 173 -14.10 -2.12 6.54
CA SER A 173 -12.95 -2.15 5.64
C SER A 173 -12.31 -3.53 5.57
N LEU A 174 -12.14 -4.25 6.68
CA LEU A 174 -11.66 -5.64 6.69
C LEU A 174 -12.63 -6.57 5.95
N LEU A 175 -13.95 -6.38 6.11
CA LEU A 175 -14.94 -7.14 5.37
C LEU A 175 -14.81 -6.91 3.87
N LEU A 176 -14.69 -5.64 3.45
CA LEU A 176 -14.52 -5.28 2.05
C LEU A 176 -13.24 -5.90 1.46
N VAL A 177 -12.09 -5.77 2.15
CA VAL A 177 -10.82 -6.37 1.73
C VAL A 177 -10.97 -7.89 1.62
N SER A 178 -11.63 -8.56 2.56
CA SER A 178 -11.86 -10.01 2.54
C SER A 178 -12.70 -10.43 1.34
N LEU A 179 -13.75 -9.67 0.99
CA LEU A 179 -14.57 -9.92 -0.19
C LEU A 179 -13.78 -9.74 -1.49
N LEU A 180 -12.97 -8.69 -1.58
CA LEU A 180 -12.11 -8.43 -2.75
C LEU A 180 -10.99 -9.48 -2.90
N ALA A 181 -10.56 -10.09 -1.79
CA ALA A 181 -9.55 -11.15 -1.79
C ALA A 181 -10.08 -12.51 -2.31
N ALA A 182 -11.37 -12.78 -2.18
CA ALA A 182 -11.96 -14.09 -2.47
C ALA A 182 -11.63 -14.63 -3.88
N PRO A 183 -11.72 -13.87 -4.98
CA PRO A 183 -11.35 -14.37 -6.31
C PRO A 183 -9.88 -14.77 -6.44
N GLN A 184 -8.98 -14.07 -5.74
CA GLN A 184 -7.56 -14.40 -5.75
C GLN A 184 -7.26 -15.66 -4.96
N VAL A 185 -7.85 -15.80 -3.77
CA VAL A 185 -7.74 -17.02 -2.96
C VAL A 185 -8.24 -18.22 -3.75
N TRP A 186 -9.37 -18.07 -4.46
CA TRP A 186 -9.89 -19.11 -5.33
C TRP A 186 -8.92 -19.47 -6.47
N ARG A 187 -8.27 -18.48 -7.10
CA ARG A 187 -7.23 -18.74 -8.11
C ARG A 187 -6.03 -19.46 -7.52
N ALA A 188 -5.59 -19.07 -6.31
CA ALA A 188 -4.47 -19.71 -5.62
C ALA A 188 -4.75 -21.19 -5.28
N LEU A 189 -6.00 -21.55 -4.92
CA LEU A 189 -6.42 -22.94 -4.70
C LEU A 189 -6.33 -23.78 -5.97
N LYS A 190 -6.63 -23.17 -7.14
CA LYS A 190 -6.59 -23.83 -8.46
C LYS A 190 -5.24 -23.72 -9.15
N TRP A 191 -4.25 -23.10 -8.51
CA TRP A 191 -2.94 -22.87 -9.08
C TRP A 191 -2.22 -24.16 -9.47
N ARG A 192 -1.72 -24.20 -10.71
CA ARG A 192 -0.95 -25.31 -11.26
C ARG A 192 0.43 -24.81 -11.68
N SER A 193 1.47 -25.42 -11.12
CA SER A 193 2.88 -25.06 -11.41
C SER A 193 3.34 -25.48 -12.82
N ASP A 194 2.57 -26.33 -13.51
CA ASP A 194 2.82 -26.80 -14.87
C ASP A 194 2.06 -26.03 -15.95
N SER A 195 1.28 -25.00 -15.56
CA SER A 195 0.54 -24.16 -16.50
C SER A 195 1.46 -23.25 -17.33
N ASP A 196 0.99 -22.83 -18.51
CA ASP A 196 1.74 -21.88 -19.35
C ASP A 196 1.99 -20.55 -18.63
N GLU A 197 1.01 -20.09 -17.82
CA GLU A 197 1.15 -18.91 -16.98
C GLU A 197 2.29 -19.07 -15.96
N ALA A 198 2.44 -20.26 -15.35
CA ALA A 198 3.52 -20.55 -14.43
C ALA A 198 4.90 -20.52 -15.11
N ARG A 199 4.97 -20.95 -16.36
CA ARG A 199 6.21 -21.02 -17.14
C ARG A 199 6.61 -19.69 -17.77
N THR A 200 5.71 -18.75 -17.94
CA THR A 200 5.95 -17.44 -18.54
C THR A 200 5.98 -16.34 -17.49
N TYR A 201 4.84 -16.02 -16.89
CA TYR A 201 4.70 -14.88 -16.00
C TYR A 201 5.43 -15.08 -14.65
N TYR A 202 5.36 -16.30 -14.10
CA TYR A 202 5.99 -16.63 -12.79
C TYR A 202 7.34 -17.34 -12.91
N ALA A 203 7.95 -17.31 -14.12
CA ALA A 203 9.27 -17.90 -14.35
C ALA A 203 10.39 -17.01 -13.84
N VAL A 204 10.57 -16.97 -12.53
CA VAL A 204 11.59 -16.17 -11.85
C VAL A 204 12.69 -17.06 -11.26
N SER A 205 13.96 -16.60 -11.32
CA SER A 205 15.12 -17.34 -10.81
C SER A 205 15.02 -17.58 -9.31
N ALA A 206 15.62 -18.68 -8.82
CA ALA A 206 15.66 -18.97 -7.38
C ALA A 206 16.40 -17.89 -6.58
N ALA A 207 17.42 -17.26 -7.16
CA ALA A 207 18.16 -16.16 -6.55
C ALA A 207 17.26 -14.94 -6.36
N THR A 208 16.54 -14.53 -7.41
CA THR A 208 15.59 -13.42 -7.34
C THR A 208 14.47 -13.69 -6.33
N LYS A 209 13.93 -14.91 -6.30
CA LYS A 209 12.93 -15.30 -5.28
C LYS A 209 13.48 -15.15 -3.86
N ALA A 210 14.71 -15.60 -3.61
CA ALA A 210 15.34 -15.47 -2.30
C ALA A 210 15.57 -14.01 -1.90
N GLU A 211 15.97 -13.15 -2.85
CA GLU A 211 16.15 -11.71 -2.64
C GLU A 211 14.83 -11.04 -2.22
N TYR A 212 13.75 -11.25 -2.99
CA TYR A 212 12.44 -10.69 -2.66
C TYR A 212 11.87 -11.23 -1.36
N ALA A 213 12.07 -12.52 -1.06
CA ALA A 213 11.67 -13.11 0.21
C ALA A 213 12.38 -12.44 1.39
N LEU A 214 13.71 -12.22 1.27
CA LEU A 214 14.51 -11.57 2.30
C LEU A 214 14.05 -10.13 2.53
N ILE A 215 13.89 -9.35 1.46
CA ILE A 215 13.42 -7.96 1.54
C ILE A 215 12.02 -7.91 2.18
N TYR A 216 11.11 -8.78 1.73
CA TYR A 216 9.75 -8.83 2.26
C TYR A 216 9.72 -9.17 3.76
N LEU A 217 10.45 -10.20 4.19
CA LEU A 217 10.52 -10.62 5.59
C LEU A 217 11.23 -9.59 6.47
N ALA A 218 12.30 -8.96 5.97
CA ALA A 218 13.00 -7.89 6.68
C ALA A 218 12.08 -6.67 6.88
N LEU A 219 11.36 -6.27 5.83
CA LEU A 219 10.41 -5.14 5.91
C LEU A 219 9.23 -5.47 6.83
N LEU A 220 8.68 -6.69 6.75
CA LEU A 220 7.61 -7.16 7.62
C LEU A 220 8.04 -7.12 9.10
N GLY A 221 9.21 -7.68 9.42
CA GLY A 221 9.76 -7.68 10.78
C GLY A 221 10.03 -6.27 11.30
N PHE A 222 10.66 -5.42 10.47
CA PHE A 222 10.92 -4.02 10.81
C PHE A 222 9.62 -3.25 11.11
N LEU A 223 8.62 -3.35 10.24
CA LEU A 223 7.34 -2.67 10.42
C LEU A 223 6.57 -3.19 11.61
N ALA A 224 6.63 -4.49 11.91
CA ALA A 224 6.00 -5.07 13.09
C ALA A 224 6.61 -4.51 14.39
N VAL A 225 7.94 -4.44 14.48
CA VAL A 225 8.66 -3.87 15.62
C VAL A 225 8.33 -2.38 15.76
N MET A 226 8.48 -1.59 14.68
CA MET A 226 8.21 -0.15 14.74
C MET A 226 6.76 0.17 15.07
N THR A 227 5.81 -0.60 14.56
CA THR A 227 4.38 -0.43 14.90
C THR A 227 4.15 -0.70 16.39
N HIS A 228 4.76 -1.76 16.94
CA HIS A 228 4.64 -2.08 18.36
C HIS A 228 5.28 -1.00 19.24
N ASP A 229 6.53 -0.65 18.98
CA ASP A 229 7.29 0.31 19.79
C ASP A 229 6.63 1.71 19.82
N VAL A 230 6.19 2.19 18.65
CA VAL A 230 5.51 3.49 18.58
C VAL A 230 4.14 3.45 19.24
N HIS A 231 3.43 2.31 19.18
CA HIS A 231 2.18 2.10 19.93
C HIS A 231 2.41 2.21 21.45
N GLU A 232 3.43 1.54 21.98
CA GLU A 232 3.78 1.60 23.41
C GLU A 232 4.15 3.03 23.83
N MET A 233 4.91 3.76 23.02
CA MET A 233 5.23 5.17 23.27
C MET A 233 3.96 6.04 23.36
N LEU A 234 3.00 5.85 22.43
CA LEU A 234 1.74 6.59 22.46
C LEU A 234 0.90 6.24 23.68
N SER A 235 0.80 4.96 24.03
CA SER A 235 0.06 4.48 25.19
C SER A 235 0.65 5.00 26.49
N GLY A 236 1.98 5.04 26.62
CA GLY A 236 2.69 5.60 27.77
C GLY A 236 2.51 7.12 27.93
N THR A 237 2.30 7.87 26.85
CA THR A 237 2.03 9.31 26.90
C THR A 237 0.58 9.65 27.26
N MET A 238 -0.35 8.71 27.06
CA MET A 238 -1.77 8.86 27.36
C MET A 238 -2.15 8.39 28.78
N SER A 239 -1.27 7.68 29.49
CA SER A 239 -1.51 7.25 30.86
C SER A 239 -1.32 8.43 31.80
N PRO A 240 -2.34 8.87 32.57
CA PRO A 240 -2.16 9.92 33.58
C PRO A 240 -1.19 9.41 34.67
N ARG A 241 -0.15 10.19 34.96
CA ARG A 241 0.68 10.00 36.16
C ARG A 241 -0.06 10.42 37.39
#